data_a9202fc57a15f9722ed440a05afd3358
#
_entry.id   a9202fc57a15f9722ed440a05afd3358
#
_cell.length_a   1.000
_cell.length_b   1.000
_cell.length_c   1.000
_cell.angle_alpha   90.00
_cell.angle_beta   90.00
_cell.angle_gamma   90.00
#
_symmetry.space_group_name_H-M   'P 1'
#
loop_
_entity.id
_entity.type
_entity.pdbx_description
1 polymer ?
#
loop_
_entity_poly.entity_id
_entity_poly.type
_entity_poly.pdbx_seq_one_letter_code
_entity_poly.pdbx_strand_id
1 'polypeptide(L)'
;RVTSGGFNIAGFTSPALVLDPGQLGEVGADFYAGPKDQYRLKEISPYLDLSVDYGWLWWIAQPLFWLLTKIHGLVGNWGVAIILLTVLIKAAFFKLSATSYKSMANMRRVQPKMQDIREQFADDKQKQSQAMMELYRKEKINPMGGCLPILVQMPVFIALYWTLMESVELRQAPFILWI
;
A
#
# COMPACT_ATOMS: atom_id res chain seq x y z
N ARG A 1 -28.05 1.04 9.45
CA ARG A 1 -28.67 1.50 10.70
C ARG A 1 -28.86 0.30 11.62
N VAL A 2 -28.54 0.42 12.89
CA VAL A 2 -28.71 -0.64 13.89
C VAL A 2 -30.03 -0.39 14.63
N THR A 3 -30.86 -1.43 14.75
CA THR A 3 -32.10 -1.35 15.55
C THR A 3 -31.79 -1.50 17.04
N SER A 4 -32.75 -1.13 17.91
CA SER A 4 -32.68 -1.34 19.36
C SER A 4 -32.52 -2.83 19.76
N GLY A 5 -32.85 -3.77 18.88
CA GLY A 5 -32.63 -5.21 19.05
C GLY A 5 -31.30 -5.73 18.52
N GLY A 6 -30.36 -4.88 18.14
CA GLY A 6 -29.02 -5.28 17.64
C GLY A 6 -29.00 -5.77 16.19
N PHE A 7 -30.10 -5.67 15.46
CA PHE A 7 -30.13 -6.06 14.04
C PHE A 7 -29.61 -4.94 13.15
N ASN A 8 -28.76 -5.27 12.18
CA ASN A 8 -28.31 -4.36 11.14
C ASN A 8 -29.37 -4.31 10.03
N ILE A 9 -29.87 -3.10 9.76
CA ILE A 9 -30.75 -2.83 8.62
C ILE A 9 -29.93 -2.15 7.54
N ALA A 10 -29.78 -2.79 6.39
CA ALA A 10 -29.34 -2.20 5.14
C ALA A 10 -30.55 -1.85 4.29
N GLY A 11 -30.59 -0.66 3.73
CA GLY A 11 -31.67 -0.22 2.88
C GLY A 11 -31.22 0.94 2.00
N PHE A 12 -31.96 1.19 0.96
CA PHE A 12 -31.77 2.35 0.06
C PHE A 12 -33.09 3.11 -0.05
N THR A 13 -33.00 4.37 -0.39
CA THR A 13 -34.17 5.23 -0.66
C THR A 13 -34.15 5.59 -2.13
N SER A 14 -35.17 5.21 -2.87
CA SER A 14 -35.32 5.65 -4.25
C SER A 14 -35.84 7.11 -4.31
N PRO A 15 -35.59 7.83 -5.40
CA PRO A 15 -36.28 9.09 -5.66
C PRO A 15 -37.78 8.91 -5.57
N ALA A 16 -38.52 9.97 -5.16
CA ALA A 16 -39.96 9.92 -5.08
C ALA A 16 -40.56 9.68 -6.47
N LEU A 17 -41.37 8.63 -6.60
CA LEU A 17 -42.14 8.37 -7.81
C LEU A 17 -43.47 9.07 -7.68
N VAL A 18 -43.73 10.09 -8.52
CA VAL A 18 -45.00 10.80 -8.59
C VAL A 18 -45.85 10.13 -9.66
N LEU A 19 -47.03 9.62 -9.27
CA LEU A 19 -47.95 8.95 -10.18
C LEU A 19 -49.26 9.75 -10.22
N ASP A 20 -49.78 10.00 -11.44
CA ASP A 20 -51.10 10.58 -11.63
C ASP A 20 -52.20 9.54 -11.35
N PRO A 21 -53.42 9.96 -11.03
CA PRO A 21 -54.50 9.05 -10.79
C PRO A 21 -54.78 8.12 -11.98
N GLY A 22 -54.67 6.81 -11.75
CA GLY A 22 -54.82 5.77 -12.77
C GLY A 22 -53.54 5.32 -13.47
N GLN A 23 -52.38 5.94 -13.17
CA GLN A 23 -51.10 5.45 -13.66
C GLN A 23 -50.54 4.34 -12.77
N LEU A 24 -49.88 3.37 -13.44
CA LEU A 24 -49.13 2.32 -12.77
C LEU A 24 -47.64 2.67 -12.84
N GLY A 25 -46.94 2.57 -11.71
CA GLY A 25 -45.51 2.74 -11.63
C GLY A 25 -44.87 1.52 -10.99
N GLU A 26 -43.70 1.13 -11.47
CA GLU A 26 -42.91 0.06 -10.96
C GLU A 26 -41.59 0.61 -10.36
N VAL A 27 -41.24 0.13 -9.18
CA VAL A 27 -39.93 0.43 -8.53
C VAL A 27 -39.24 -0.88 -8.34
N GLY A 28 -38.10 -1.01 -9.02
CA GLY A 28 -37.24 -2.19 -8.89
C GLY A 28 -35.90 -1.83 -8.25
N ALA A 29 -35.26 -2.83 -7.67
CA ALA A 29 -33.89 -2.74 -7.22
C ALA A 29 -33.15 -4.05 -7.48
N ASP A 30 -31.95 -3.94 -8.02
CA ASP A 30 -31.08 -5.08 -8.23
C ASP A 30 -30.25 -5.34 -6.98
N PHE A 31 -30.21 -6.62 -6.56
CA PHE A 31 -29.41 -7.06 -5.43
C PHE A 31 -28.28 -7.95 -5.91
N TYR A 32 -27.03 -7.53 -5.64
CA TYR A 32 -25.86 -8.34 -5.92
C TYR A 32 -25.34 -9.00 -4.65
N ALA A 33 -25.26 -10.31 -4.64
CA ALA A 33 -24.63 -11.11 -3.60
C ALA A 33 -23.53 -11.97 -4.24
N GLY A 34 -22.28 -11.59 -4.01
CA GLY A 34 -21.13 -12.29 -4.62
C GLY A 34 -19.79 -11.72 -4.17
N PRO A 35 -18.69 -12.28 -4.70
CA PRO A 35 -17.34 -11.79 -4.39
C PRO A 35 -17.14 -10.38 -4.91
N LYS A 36 -16.34 -9.58 -4.19
CA LYS A 36 -15.99 -8.21 -4.54
C LYS A 36 -14.89 -8.17 -5.62
N ASP A 37 -15.12 -8.83 -6.76
CA ASP A 37 -14.25 -8.70 -7.92
C ASP A 37 -14.44 -7.32 -8.54
N GLN A 38 -13.37 -6.52 -8.57
CA GLN A 38 -13.41 -5.12 -8.97
C GLN A 38 -13.85 -4.94 -10.43
N TYR A 39 -13.42 -5.80 -11.33
CA TYR A 39 -13.77 -5.71 -12.75
C TYR A 39 -15.24 -6.07 -12.97
N ARG A 40 -15.71 -7.13 -12.30
CA ARG A 40 -17.11 -7.57 -12.37
C ARG A 40 -18.06 -6.57 -11.73
N LEU A 41 -17.68 -5.97 -10.60
CA LEU A 41 -18.50 -4.94 -9.94
C LEU A 41 -18.68 -3.72 -10.83
N LYS A 42 -17.64 -3.31 -11.56
CA LYS A 42 -17.70 -2.18 -12.50
C LYS A 42 -18.64 -2.45 -13.69
N GLU A 43 -18.77 -3.70 -14.14
CA GLU A 43 -19.70 -4.08 -15.18
C GLU A 43 -21.16 -4.09 -14.72
N ILE A 44 -21.41 -4.43 -13.44
CA ILE A 44 -22.75 -4.54 -12.87
C ILE A 44 -23.37 -3.15 -12.67
N SER A 45 -22.64 -2.21 -12.08
CA SER A 45 -23.13 -0.86 -11.87
C SER A 45 -21.99 0.16 -11.77
N PRO A 46 -22.18 1.38 -12.28
CA PRO A 46 -21.23 2.48 -12.11
C PRO A 46 -20.94 2.72 -10.63
N TYR A 47 -19.67 2.86 -10.30
CA TYR A 47 -19.15 3.11 -8.94
C TYR A 47 -19.28 1.95 -7.94
N LEU A 48 -19.78 0.78 -8.33
CA LEU A 48 -19.85 -0.37 -7.43
C LEU A 48 -18.46 -0.95 -7.13
N ASP A 49 -17.51 -0.75 -8.05
CA ASP A 49 -16.08 -1.04 -7.87
C ASP A 49 -15.43 -0.27 -6.70
N LEU A 50 -15.98 0.89 -6.33
CA LEU A 50 -15.52 1.67 -5.16
C LEU A 50 -15.83 0.99 -3.82
N SER A 51 -16.63 -0.10 -3.83
CA SER A 51 -16.85 -0.93 -2.63
C SER A 51 -15.60 -1.72 -2.21
N VAL A 52 -14.59 -1.83 -3.09
CA VAL A 52 -13.27 -2.35 -2.77
C VAL A 52 -12.44 -1.22 -2.16
N ASP A 53 -12.25 -1.28 -0.84
CA ASP A 53 -11.58 -0.21 -0.09
C ASP A 53 -10.07 -0.49 0.02
N TYR A 54 -9.28 0.23 -0.73
CA TYR A 54 -7.82 0.23 -0.63
C TYR A 54 -7.28 1.24 0.40
N GLY A 55 -8.15 1.82 1.21
CA GLY A 55 -7.81 2.82 2.20
C GLY A 55 -7.23 4.11 1.59
N TRP A 56 -6.51 4.87 2.41
CA TRP A 56 -5.95 6.17 2.01
C TRP A 56 -4.84 6.08 0.94
N LEU A 57 -4.25 4.90 0.74
CA LEU A 57 -3.23 4.64 -0.28
C LEU A 57 -3.80 4.08 -1.61
N TRP A 58 -5.10 4.28 -1.87
CA TRP A 58 -5.77 3.79 -3.07
C TRP A 58 -5.03 4.17 -4.37
N TRP A 59 -4.44 5.36 -4.42
CA TRP A 59 -3.69 5.87 -5.56
C TRP A 59 -2.38 5.11 -5.85
N ILE A 60 -1.81 4.38 -4.86
CA ILE A 60 -0.69 3.44 -5.07
C ILE A 60 -1.25 2.03 -5.29
N ALA A 61 -2.27 1.64 -4.55
CA ALA A 61 -2.82 0.28 -4.57
C ALA A 61 -3.45 -0.06 -5.93
N GLN A 62 -4.22 0.85 -6.54
CA GLN A 62 -4.85 0.61 -7.83
C GLN A 62 -3.85 0.32 -8.97
N PRO A 63 -2.79 1.13 -9.21
CA PRO A 63 -1.80 0.79 -10.22
C PRO A 63 -1.03 -0.49 -9.90
N LEU A 64 -0.79 -0.83 -8.62
CA LEU A 64 -0.17 -2.09 -8.23
C LEU A 64 -1.09 -3.27 -8.55
N PHE A 65 -2.37 -3.19 -8.26
CA PHE A 65 -3.35 -4.21 -8.60
C PHE A 65 -3.48 -4.39 -10.11
N TRP A 66 -3.59 -3.30 -10.86
CA TRP A 66 -3.62 -3.34 -12.32
C TRP A 66 -2.38 -4.03 -12.90
N LEU A 67 -1.19 -3.69 -12.39
CA LEU A 67 0.06 -4.29 -12.82
C LEU A 67 0.12 -5.78 -12.47
N LEU A 68 -0.32 -6.15 -11.26
CA LEU A 68 -0.43 -7.54 -10.82
C LEU A 68 -1.33 -8.36 -11.75
N THR A 69 -2.50 -7.82 -12.09
CA THR A 69 -3.46 -8.47 -12.99
C THR A 69 -2.89 -8.63 -14.40
N LYS A 70 -2.15 -7.63 -14.91
CA LYS A 70 -1.48 -7.71 -16.21
C LYS A 70 -0.39 -8.79 -16.22
N ILE A 71 0.43 -8.86 -15.17
CA ILE A 71 1.45 -9.90 -15.04
C ILE A 71 0.78 -11.28 -14.94
N HIS A 72 -0.28 -11.41 -14.14
CA HIS A 72 -1.05 -12.65 -14.06
C HIS A 72 -1.61 -13.09 -15.41
N GLY A 73 -2.13 -12.17 -16.20
CA GLY A 73 -2.63 -12.46 -17.57
C GLY A 73 -1.55 -13.01 -18.51
N LEU A 74 -0.27 -12.70 -18.26
CA LEU A 74 0.86 -13.24 -19.03
C LEU A 74 1.35 -14.61 -18.52
N VAL A 75 1.33 -14.80 -17.19
CA VAL A 75 1.95 -15.96 -16.53
C VAL A 75 0.93 -17.04 -16.18
N GLY A 76 -0.35 -16.67 -15.99
CA GLY A 76 -1.43 -17.58 -15.61
C GLY A 76 -1.36 -18.09 -14.16
N ASN A 77 -0.46 -17.53 -13.33
CA ASN A 77 -0.27 -17.97 -11.95
C ASN A 77 -0.11 -16.75 -11.02
N TRP A 78 -0.96 -16.64 -10.01
CA TRP A 78 -0.96 -15.50 -9.09
C TRP A 78 0.29 -15.41 -8.23
N GLY A 79 0.80 -16.54 -7.73
CA GLY A 79 2.01 -16.55 -6.92
C GLY A 79 3.24 -16.10 -7.69
N VAL A 80 3.40 -16.57 -8.92
CA VAL A 80 4.47 -16.12 -9.82
C VAL A 80 4.30 -14.64 -10.17
N ALA A 81 3.07 -14.18 -10.38
CA ALA A 81 2.78 -12.77 -10.64
C ALA A 81 3.19 -11.87 -9.47
N ILE A 82 2.96 -12.29 -8.22
CA ILE A 82 3.40 -11.56 -7.01
C ILE A 82 4.93 -11.49 -6.94
N ILE A 83 5.62 -12.59 -7.22
CA ILE A 83 7.09 -12.63 -7.25
C ILE A 83 7.62 -11.65 -8.30
N LEU A 84 7.11 -11.70 -9.51
CA LEU A 84 7.52 -10.82 -10.61
C LEU A 84 7.24 -9.35 -10.29
N LEU A 85 6.07 -9.04 -9.75
CA LEU A 85 5.72 -7.69 -9.29
C LEU A 85 6.72 -7.19 -8.24
N THR A 86 7.06 -8.05 -7.27
CA THR A 86 8.02 -7.71 -6.22
C THR A 86 9.41 -7.44 -6.79
N VAL A 87 9.87 -8.27 -7.74
CA VAL A 87 11.15 -8.05 -8.44
C VAL A 87 11.13 -6.73 -9.20
N LEU A 88 10.04 -6.41 -9.88
CA LEU A 88 9.89 -5.18 -10.63
C LEU A 88 9.92 -3.95 -9.73
N ILE A 89 9.21 -3.98 -8.59
CA ILE A 89 9.25 -2.91 -7.59
C ILE A 89 10.68 -2.74 -7.05
N LYS A 90 11.37 -3.84 -6.73
CA LYS A 90 12.77 -3.81 -6.26
C LYS A 90 13.72 -3.25 -7.32
N ALA A 91 13.52 -3.60 -8.58
CA ALA A 91 14.30 -3.06 -9.69
C ALA A 91 14.08 -1.55 -9.88
N ALA A 92 12.84 -1.09 -9.78
CA ALA A 92 12.52 0.33 -9.86
C ALA A 92 13.20 1.16 -8.75
N PHE A 93 13.24 0.63 -7.53
CA PHE A 93 13.88 1.28 -6.38
C PHE A 93 15.37 0.93 -6.19
N PHE A 94 15.97 0.20 -7.13
CA PHE A 94 17.35 -0.27 -7.01
C PHE A 94 18.35 0.88 -6.81
N LYS A 95 18.27 1.95 -7.62
CA LYS A 95 19.16 3.12 -7.49
C LYS A 95 19.05 3.78 -6.12
N LEU A 96 17.83 3.92 -5.61
CA LEU A 96 17.58 4.50 -4.30
C LEU A 96 18.17 3.64 -3.18
N SER A 97 17.97 2.34 -3.25
CA SER A 97 18.54 1.37 -2.31
C SER A 97 20.06 1.33 -2.36
N ALA A 98 20.67 1.33 -3.55
CA ALA A 98 22.11 1.34 -3.73
C ALA A 98 22.75 2.60 -3.12
N THR A 99 22.15 3.77 -3.30
CA THR A 99 22.62 5.04 -2.71
C THR A 99 22.54 4.98 -1.18
N SER A 100 21.50 4.40 -0.63
CA SER A 100 21.36 4.23 0.81
C SER A 100 22.38 3.27 1.41
N TYR A 101 22.62 2.13 0.77
CA TYR A 101 23.68 1.20 1.21
C TYR A 101 25.06 1.86 1.20
N LYS A 102 25.34 2.70 0.19
CA LYS A 102 26.58 3.47 0.13
C LYS A 102 26.67 4.49 1.28
N SER A 103 25.57 5.18 1.60
CA SER A 103 25.50 6.11 2.74
C SER A 103 25.71 5.37 4.07
N MET A 104 25.11 4.20 4.24
CA MET A 104 25.27 3.37 5.44
C MET A 104 26.72 2.85 5.58
N ALA A 105 27.36 2.44 4.49
CA ALA A 105 28.76 2.01 4.50
C ALA A 105 29.68 3.18 4.91
N ASN A 106 29.44 4.38 4.41
CA ASN A 106 30.18 5.58 4.82
C ASN A 106 29.98 5.88 6.31
N MET A 107 28.77 5.72 6.83
CA MET A 107 28.48 5.92 8.26
C MET A 107 29.24 4.93 9.14
N ARG A 108 29.32 3.65 8.73
CA ARG A 108 30.13 2.65 9.45
C ARG A 108 31.61 3.03 9.52
N ARG A 109 32.16 3.62 8.46
CA ARG A 109 33.55 4.06 8.39
C ARG A 109 33.86 5.16 9.39
N VAL A 110 32.87 6.00 9.73
CA VAL A 110 33.03 7.12 10.66
C VAL A 110 32.65 6.76 12.08
N GLN A 111 32.12 5.56 12.29
CA GLN A 111 31.68 5.07 13.61
C GLN A 111 32.74 5.21 14.73
N PRO A 112 34.04 4.88 14.53
CA PRO A 112 35.04 5.10 15.59
C PRO A 112 35.14 6.58 15.99
N LYS A 113 35.18 7.51 15.01
CA LYS A 113 35.21 8.95 15.29
C LYS A 113 33.97 9.45 16.06
N MET A 114 32.83 8.80 15.85
CA MET A 114 31.60 9.09 16.56
C MET A 114 31.68 8.61 18.01
N GLN A 115 32.37 7.50 18.28
CA GLN A 115 32.61 7.01 19.63
C GLN A 115 33.54 7.97 20.39
N ASP A 116 34.63 8.38 19.79
CA ASP A 116 35.56 9.36 20.35
C ASP A 116 34.84 10.66 20.77
N ILE A 117 33.96 11.19 19.91
CA ILE A 117 33.16 12.37 20.23
C ILE A 117 32.21 12.12 21.41
N ARG A 118 31.60 10.95 21.49
CA ARG A 118 30.72 10.60 22.60
C ARG A 118 31.47 10.51 23.93
N GLU A 119 32.68 10.00 23.91
CA GLU A 119 33.55 9.92 25.08
C GLU A 119 34.08 11.29 25.49
N GLN A 120 34.51 12.10 24.54
CA GLN A 120 35.03 13.45 24.79
C GLN A 120 33.96 14.41 25.38
N PHE A 121 32.72 14.26 24.95
CA PHE A 121 31.62 15.15 25.37
C PHE A 121 30.53 14.39 26.13
N ALA A 122 30.92 13.45 26.99
CA ALA A 122 29.98 12.63 27.74
C ALA A 122 29.04 13.46 28.64
N ASP A 123 29.56 14.53 29.23
CA ASP A 123 28.85 15.40 30.18
C ASP A 123 28.05 16.54 29.53
N ASP A 124 28.31 16.84 28.21
CA ASP A 124 27.67 17.96 27.51
C ASP A 124 27.01 17.48 26.22
N LYS A 125 25.75 17.10 26.32
CA LYS A 125 24.95 16.63 25.16
C LYS A 125 24.82 17.68 24.05
N GLN A 126 24.87 18.96 24.38
CA GLN A 126 24.74 20.01 23.38
C GLN A 126 26.02 20.13 22.53
N LYS A 127 27.19 20.12 23.16
CA LYS A 127 28.47 20.10 22.45
C LYS A 127 28.66 18.79 21.70
N GLN A 128 28.24 17.66 22.25
CA GLN A 128 28.26 16.35 21.58
C GLN A 128 27.44 16.40 20.27
N SER A 129 26.22 16.95 20.30
CA SER A 129 25.35 17.08 19.13
C SER A 129 25.97 18.00 18.07
N GLN A 130 26.57 19.12 18.48
CA GLN A 130 27.24 20.04 17.56
C GLN A 130 28.47 19.40 16.89
N ALA A 131 29.32 18.72 17.67
CA ALA A 131 30.49 18.01 17.15
C ALA A 131 30.10 16.87 16.20
N MET A 132 28.99 16.14 16.49
CA MET A 132 28.46 15.14 15.58
C MET A 132 27.99 15.75 14.26
N MET A 133 27.26 16.86 14.29
CA MET A 133 26.82 17.57 13.09
C MET A 133 28.01 18.07 12.25
N GLU A 134 29.02 18.58 12.92
CA GLU A 134 30.24 19.04 12.26
C GLU A 134 31.01 17.89 11.60
N LEU A 135 31.12 16.74 12.29
CA LEU A 135 31.70 15.52 11.74
C LEU A 135 30.96 15.07 10.47
N TYR A 136 29.61 15.01 10.49
CA TYR A 136 28.81 14.64 9.33
C TYR A 136 29.02 15.61 8.16
N ARG A 137 29.12 16.91 8.45
CA ARG A 137 29.36 17.95 7.45
C ARG A 137 30.77 17.82 6.85
N LYS A 138 31.78 17.58 7.67
CA LYS A 138 33.20 17.42 7.26
C LYS A 138 33.40 16.16 6.40
N GLU A 139 32.80 15.05 6.77
CA GLU A 139 32.88 13.78 6.05
C GLU A 139 31.85 13.68 4.89
N LYS A 140 31.05 14.73 4.67
CA LYS A 140 29.98 14.79 3.63
C LYS A 140 29.00 13.59 3.73
N ILE A 141 28.68 13.18 4.94
CA ILE A 141 27.76 12.06 5.20
C ILE A 141 26.38 12.62 5.50
N ASN A 142 25.37 12.14 4.79
CA ASN A 142 23.98 12.45 5.10
C ASN A 142 23.38 11.31 5.95
N PRO A 143 23.11 11.54 7.26
CA PRO A 143 22.54 10.51 8.13
C PRO A 143 21.13 10.08 7.69
N MET A 144 20.39 10.98 7.04
CA MET A 144 19.04 10.67 6.53
C MET A 144 19.06 9.86 5.23
N GLY A 145 20.19 9.82 4.51
CA GLY A 145 20.30 9.04 3.28
C GLY A 145 20.18 7.54 3.49
N GLY A 146 20.50 7.05 4.69
CA GLY A 146 20.37 5.63 5.06
C GLY A 146 18.94 5.16 5.29
N CYS A 147 18.06 6.00 5.83
CA CYS A 147 16.67 5.64 6.15
C CYS A 147 15.69 6.00 5.01
N LEU A 148 16.09 6.81 4.03
CA LEU A 148 15.23 7.27 2.95
C LEU A 148 14.53 6.14 2.18
N PRO A 149 15.19 5.01 1.81
CA PRO A 149 14.51 3.91 1.14
C PRO A 149 13.40 3.29 1.99
N ILE A 150 13.59 3.21 3.30
CA ILE A 150 12.57 2.67 4.21
C ILE A 150 11.33 3.57 4.17
N LEU A 151 11.51 4.90 4.28
CA LEU A 151 10.41 5.87 4.25
C LEU A 151 9.63 5.84 2.93
N VAL A 152 10.31 5.67 1.80
CA VAL A 152 9.68 5.59 0.48
C VAL A 152 9.04 4.23 0.24
N GLN A 153 9.66 3.16 0.73
CA GLN A 153 9.21 1.79 0.52
C GLN A 153 8.02 1.41 1.41
N MET A 154 7.90 1.99 2.63
CA MET A 154 6.83 1.68 3.58
C MET A 154 5.43 1.91 3.00
N PRO A 155 5.10 3.06 2.37
CA PRO A 155 3.80 3.26 1.74
C PRO A 155 3.52 2.24 0.64
N VAL A 156 4.53 1.84 -0.13
CA VAL A 156 4.40 0.84 -1.19
C VAL A 156 4.09 -0.54 -0.61
N PHE A 157 4.75 -0.93 0.48
CA PHE A 157 4.44 -2.20 1.17
C PHE A 157 3.06 -2.21 1.78
N ILE A 158 2.62 -1.12 2.41
CA ILE A 158 1.28 -1.01 2.99
C ILE A 158 0.23 -1.09 1.89
N ALA A 159 0.43 -0.38 0.77
CA ALA A 159 -0.48 -0.44 -0.37
C ALA A 159 -0.53 -1.85 -0.98
N LEU A 160 0.62 -2.52 -1.13
CA LEU A 160 0.67 -3.90 -1.62
C LEU A 160 -0.02 -4.87 -0.66
N TYR A 161 0.20 -4.72 0.65
CA TYR A 161 -0.46 -5.53 1.67
C TYR A 161 -1.99 -5.42 1.55
N TRP A 162 -2.53 -4.21 1.47
CA TRP A 162 -3.97 -3.99 1.32
C TRP A 162 -4.49 -4.53 -0.01
N THR A 163 -3.75 -4.32 -1.11
CA THR A 163 -4.08 -4.89 -2.41
C THR A 163 -4.23 -6.41 -2.34
N LEU A 164 -3.28 -7.11 -1.70
CA LEU A 164 -3.32 -8.56 -1.60
C LEU A 164 -4.41 -9.06 -0.63
N MET A 165 -4.68 -8.32 0.46
CA MET A 165 -5.72 -8.68 1.43
C MET A 165 -7.13 -8.51 0.90
N GLU A 166 -7.38 -7.45 0.12
CA GLU A 166 -8.70 -7.17 -0.46
C GLU A 166 -8.96 -7.95 -1.75
N SER A 167 -7.91 -8.46 -2.42
CA SER A 167 -8.07 -9.21 -3.67
C SER A 167 -8.73 -10.56 -3.44
N VAL A 168 -9.96 -10.68 -3.90
CA VAL A 168 -10.73 -11.93 -3.84
C VAL A 168 -10.16 -12.98 -4.80
N GLU A 169 -9.55 -12.53 -5.89
CA GLU A 169 -8.96 -13.34 -6.95
C GLU A 169 -7.79 -14.22 -6.45
N LEU A 170 -7.14 -13.81 -5.37
CA LEU A 170 -6.04 -14.56 -4.76
C LEU A 170 -6.52 -15.68 -3.82
N ARG A 171 -7.80 -15.65 -3.43
CA ARG A 171 -8.35 -16.65 -2.54
C ARG A 171 -8.40 -18.00 -3.22
N GLN A 172 -7.78 -19.01 -2.59
CA GLN A 172 -7.72 -20.40 -3.11
C GLN A 172 -7.04 -20.51 -4.49
N ALA A 173 -6.27 -19.50 -4.90
CA ALA A 173 -5.51 -19.56 -6.14
C ALA A 173 -4.33 -20.54 -5.99
N PRO A 174 -4.20 -21.54 -6.88
CA PRO A 174 -3.09 -22.49 -6.82
C PRO A 174 -1.77 -21.80 -7.15
N PHE A 175 -0.70 -22.18 -6.45
CA PHE A 175 0.65 -21.68 -6.73
C PHE A 175 1.55 -22.76 -7.31
N ILE A 176 2.03 -23.69 -6.49
CA ILE A 176 2.92 -24.79 -6.89
C ILE A 176 2.47 -26.05 -6.15
N LEU A 177 2.42 -27.19 -6.86
CA LEU A 177 2.04 -28.51 -6.31
C LEU A 177 0.66 -28.46 -5.67
N TRP A 178 0.59 -28.56 -4.35
CA TRP A 178 -0.64 -28.57 -3.55
C TRP A 178 -0.97 -27.24 -2.87
N ILE A 179 -0.18 -26.20 -3.11
CA ILE A 179 -0.36 -24.86 -2.53
C ILE A 179 -1.07 -23.97 -3.55
#